data_b06abb0759b3c641e497d43f8018791b
#
_entry.id   b06abb0759b3c641e497d43f8018791b
#
_cell.length_a   1.000
_cell.length_b   1.000
_cell.length_c   1.000
_cell.angle_alpha   90.00
_cell.angle_beta   90.00
_cell.angle_gamma   90.00
#
_symmetry.space_group_name_H-M   'P 1'
#
loop_
_entity.id
_entity.type
_entity.pdbx_description
1 polymer ?
#
loop_
_entity_poly.entity_id
_entity_poly.type
_entity_poly.pdbx_seq_one_letter_code
_entity_poly.pdbx_strand_id
1 'polypeptide(L)'
;MQQLRLLHGGDYNPEQWLDRPDILAQDIELMKKAHVNTVTLGVFSWSTLEPQEGVFELDWLADIIHNLYANGIYTILATPSAARPAWMAHKYPEVRRVRADRVRELYNRRQNYCYTSPVYREKVRIIDQKLAQRFGNDPAVLLWHISNEMSGDCHCELCQAAFRRW
;
A
#
# COMPACT_ATOMS: atom_id res chain seq x y z
N MET A 1 -3.16 26.77 16.57
CA MET A 1 -2.40 25.55 16.93
C MET A 1 -3.39 24.41 16.98
N GLN A 2 -3.29 23.42 16.07
CA GLN A 2 -4.02 22.17 16.21
C GLN A 2 -3.55 21.51 17.51
N GLN A 3 -4.46 21.24 18.43
CA GLN A 3 -4.15 20.44 19.61
C GLN A 3 -3.59 19.09 19.13
N LEU A 4 -2.40 18.74 19.56
CA LEU A 4 -1.83 17.40 19.35
C LEU A 4 -2.77 16.40 20.02
N ARG A 5 -3.56 15.69 19.20
CA ARG A 5 -4.45 14.64 19.63
C ARG A 5 -3.67 13.33 19.66
N LEU A 6 -3.81 12.57 20.74
CA LEU A 6 -3.27 11.20 20.76
C LEU A 6 -3.97 10.37 19.67
N LEU A 7 -3.18 9.81 18.75
CA LEU A 7 -3.66 8.88 17.74
C LEU A 7 -3.65 7.46 18.32
N HIS A 8 -4.79 6.79 18.24
CA HIS A 8 -4.98 5.42 18.75
C HIS A 8 -5.65 4.56 17.71
N GLY A 9 -5.01 3.48 17.31
CA GLY A 9 -5.49 2.54 16.30
C GLY A 9 -4.36 1.67 15.78
N GLY A 10 -4.55 1.08 14.61
CA GLY A 10 -3.59 0.17 13.97
C GLY A 10 -3.86 0.03 12.47
N ASP A 11 -3.22 -0.97 11.86
CA ASP A 11 -3.47 -1.30 10.46
C ASP A 11 -4.88 -1.89 10.31
N TYR A 12 -5.57 -1.45 9.26
CA TYR A 12 -6.87 -1.94 8.88
C TYR A 12 -6.88 -2.32 7.39
N ASN A 13 -7.26 -3.55 7.07
CA ASN A 13 -7.19 -4.12 5.74
C ASN A 13 -8.59 -4.52 5.24
N PRO A 14 -9.50 -3.56 5.00
CA PRO A 14 -10.88 -3.81 4.60
C PRO A 14 -11.01 -4.41 3.20
N GLU A 15 -9.97 -4.32 2.37
CA GLU A 15 -9.94 -4.93 1.03
C GLU A 15 -10.17 -6.44 1.04
N GLN A 16 -10.01 -7.08 2.18
CA GLN A 16 -10.28 -8.52 2.37
C GLN A 16 -11.77 -8.83 2.53
N TRP A 17 -12.62 -7.81 2.74
CA TRP A 17 -14.02 -7.95 3.14
C TRP A 17 -14.97 -7.07 2.31
N LEU A 18 -14.57 -6.63 1.12
CA LEU A 18 -15.38 -5.73 0.30
C LEU A 18 -16.72 -6.33 -0.14
N ASP A 19 -16.82 -7.65 -0.21
CA ASP A 19 -18.05 -8.41 -0.45
C ASP A 19 -18.87 -8.70 0.81
N ARG A 20 -18.40 -8.25 1.98
CA ARG A 20 -19.01 -8.50 3.29
C ARG A 20 -19.30 -7.20 4.04
N PRO A 21 -20.33 -6.44 3.63
CA PRO A 21 -20.68 -5.16 4.27
C PRO A 21 -21.07 -5.31 5.75
N ASP A 22 -21.53 -6.49 6.16
CA ASP A 22 -21.80 -6.83 7.55
C ASP A 22 -20.53 -6.81 8.41
N ILE A 23 -19.42 -7.33 7.91
CA ILE A 23 -18.11 -7.29 8.60
C ILE A 23 -17.62 -5.84 8.69
N LEU A 24 -17.65 -5.09 7.59
CA LEU A 24 -17.22 -3.69 7.58
C LEU A 24 -18.01 -2.83 8.58
N ALA A 25 -19.32 -3.07 8.70
CA ALA A 25 -20.16 -2.39 9.69
C ALA A 25 -19.81 -2.79 11.14
N GLN A 26 -19.56 -4.08 11.38
CA GLN A 26 -19.13 -4.59 12.68
C GLN A 26 -17.77 -4.02 13.10
N ASP A 27 -16.83 -3.91 12.17
CA ASP A 27 -15.50 -3.35 12.42
C ASP A 27 -15.60 -1.91 12.94
N ILE A 28 -16.44 -1.07 12.33
CA ILE A 28 -16.69 0.29 12.79
C ILE A 28 -17.19 0.31 14.24
N GLU A 29 -18.16 -0.53 14.57
CA GLU A 29 -18.70 -0.61 15.93
C GLU A 29 -17.64 -1.09 16.95
N LEU A 30 -16.80 -2.03 16.58
CA LEU A 30 -15.70 -2.51 17.43
C LEU A 30 -14.61 -1.43 17.61
N MET A 31 -14.25 -0.72 16.55
CA MET A 31 -13.32 0.40 16.60
C MET A 31 -13.82 1.51 17.53
N LYS A 32 -15.11 1.85 17.46
CA LYS A 32 -15.72 2.84 18.36
C LYS A 32 -15.68 2.39 19.81
N LYS A 33 -16.01 1.13 20.10
CA LYS A 33 -15.92 0.54 21.46
C LYS A 33 -14.50 0.53 22.00
N ALA A 34 -13.51 0.32 21.12
CA ALA A 34 -12.10 0.35 21.48
C ALA A 34 -11.50 1.78 21.52
N HIS A 35 -12.31 2.82 21.29
CA HIS A 35 -11.87 4.22 21.22
C HIS A 35 -10.80 4.47 20.16
N VAL A 36 -10.80 3.70 19.06
CA VAL A 36 -9.96 3.94 17.91
C VAL A 36 -10.35 5.26 17.26
N ASN A 37 -9.38 6.10 16.96
CA ASN A 37 -9.59 7.39 16.30
C ASN A 37 -8.76 7.58 15.02
N THR A 38 -7.92 6.60 14.68
CA THR A 38 -7.16 6.58 13.44
C THR A 38 -6.83 5.14 13.05
N VAL A 39 -6.72 4.87 11.75
CA VAL A 39 -6.27 3.58 11.22
C VAL A 39 -5.34 3.81 10.02
N THR A 40 -4.41 2.88 9.80
CA THR A 40 -3.60 2.85 8.58
C THR A 40 -4.31 2.00 7.54
N LEU A 41 -4.57 2.56 6.36
CA LEU A 41 -5.24 1.89 5.24
C LEU A 41 -4.32 1.74 4.03
N GLY A 42 -4.52 0.69 3.26
CA GLY A 42 -3.96 0.56 1.92
C GLY A 42 -2.55 -0.01 1.84
N VAL A 43 -1.93 -0.40 2.95
CA VAL A 43 -0.53 -0.89 2.99
C VAL A 43 -0.27 -2.02 1.98
N PHE A 44 -1.24 -2.94 1.82
CA PHE A 44 -1.11 -4.13 0.97
C PHE A 44 -2.10 -4.18 -0.18
N SER A 45 -2.84 -3.11 -0.42
CA SER A 45 -4.02 -3.09 -1.30
C SER A 45 -3.71 -2.89 -2.78
N TRP A 46 -2.43 -2.87 -3.23
CA TRP A 46 -2.12 -2.55 -4.63
C TRP A 46 -2.88 -3.40 -5.64
N SER A 47 -3.00 -4.71 -5.39
CA SER A 47 -3.74 -5.62 -6.28
C SER A 47 -5.23 -5.27 -6.41
N THR A 48 -5.84 -4.70 -5.37
CA THR A 48 -7.24 -4.27 -5.37
C THR A 48 -7.39 -2.86 -5.94
N LEU A 49 -6.40 -1.99 -5.73
CA LEU A 49 -6.37 -0.62 -6.26
C LEU A 49 -6.04 -0.59 -7.76
N GLU A 50 -5.26 -1.55 -8.25
CA GLU A 50 -4.88 -1.72 -9.65
C GLU A 50 -4.92 -3.21 -10.02
N PRO A 51 -6.13 -3.78 -10.24
CA PRO A 51 -6.31 -5.20 -10.53
C PRO A 51 -5.67 -5.62 -11.86
N GLN A 52 -5.56 -4.70 -12.79
CA GLN A 52 -4.84 -4.85 -14.05
C GLN A 52 -4.00 -3.59 -14.30
N GLU A 53 -2.90 -3.74 -15.01
CA GLU A 53 -2.02 -2.61 -15.31
C GLU A 53 -2.78 -1.46 -15.97
N GLY A 54 -2.76 -0.30 -15.31
CA GLY A 54 -3.41 0.94 -15.78
C GLY A 54 -4.90 1.04 -15.49
N VAL A 55 -5.52 0.01 -14.89
CA VAL A 55 -6.91 0.02 -14.45
C VAL A 55 -6.94 0.31 -12.95
N PHE A 56 -7.43 1.48 -12.56
CA PHE A 56 -7.43 1.94 -11.16
C PHE A 56 -8.84 1.94 -10.59
N GLU A 57 -9.03 1.24 -9.48
CA GLU A 57 -10.28 1.11 -8.74
C GLU A 57 -10.09 1.73 -7.34
N LEU A 58 -10.29 3.04 -7.23
CA LEU A 58 -10.04 3.80 -6.00
C LEU A 58 -11.33 4.14 -5.23
N ASP A 59 -12.50 3.92 -5.81
CA ASP A 59 -13.76 4.38 -5.21
C ASP A 59 -14.10 3.60 -3.94
N TRP A 60 -13.86 2.29 -3.91
CA TRP A 60 -14.05 1.48 -2.69
C TRP A 60 -13.21 2.01 -1.52
N LEU A 61 -11.98 2.46 -1.79
CA LEU A 61 -11.10 3.02 -0.76
C LEU A 61 -11.63 4.37 -0.27
N ALA A 62 -12.15 5.21 -1.19
CA ALA A 62 -12.80 6.46 -0.83
C ALA A 62 -14.03 6.24 0.07
N ASP A 63 -14.87 5.26 -0.27
CA ASP A 63 -16.06 4.91 0.52
C ASP A 63 -15.67 4.47 1.95
N ILE A 64 -14.64 3.64 2.08
CA ILE A 64 -14.11 3.22 3.39
C ILE A 64 -13.57 4.42 4.18
N ILE A 65 -12.74 5.26 3.57
CA ILE A 65 -12.17 6.46 4.20
C ILE A 65 -13.28 7.39 4.70
N HIS A 66 -14.28 7.66 3.87
CA HIS A 66 -15.38 8.56 4.23
C HIS A 66 -16.29 7.96 5.31
N ASN A 67 -16.53 6.64 5.27
CA ASN A 67 -17.28 5.97 6.32
C ASN A 67 -16.56 6.00 7.67
N LEU A 68 -15.24 5.75 7.69
CA LEU A 68 -14.43 5.89 8.90
C LEU A 68 -14.48 7.32 9.44
N TYR A 69 -14.29 8.31 8.57
CA TYR A 69 -14.32 9.72 8.94
C TYR A 69 -15.67 10.16 9.52
N ALA A 70 -16.78 9.71 8.93
CA ALA A 70 -18.14 9.95 9.44
C ALA A 70 -18.35 9.37 10.85
N ASN A 71 -17.57 8.36 11.24
CA ASN A 71 -17.57 7.75 12.56
C ASN A 71 -16.44 8.28 13.48
N GLY A 72 -15.78 9.37 13.11
CA GLY A 72 -14.74 10.02 13.91
C GLY A 72 -13.37 9.36 13.87
N ILE A 73 -13.13 8.49 12.89
CA ILE A 73 -11.87 7.76 12.71
C ILE A 73 -11.15 8.32 11.49
N TYR A 74 -9.95 8.84 11.69
CA TYR A 74 -9.11 9.38 10.62
C TYR A 74 -8.29 8.28 9.94
N THR A 75 -7.86 8.55 8.73
CA THR A 75 -7.01 7.64 7.95
C THR A 75 -5.57 8.13 7.90
N ILE A 76 -4.63 7.21 8.16
CA ILE A 76 -3.25 7.28 7.69
C ILE A 76 -3.22 6.48 6.39
N LEU A 77 -3.13 7.17 5.24
CA LEU A 77 -3.20 6.49 3.95
C LEU A 77 -1.81 6.00 3.53
N ALA A 78 -1.70 4.70 3.27
CA ALA A 78 -0.46 4.11 2.83
C ALA A 78 -0.30 4.15 1.31
N THR A 79 0.95 4.33 0.85
CA THR A 79 1.33 3.97 -0.51
C THR A 79 1.55 2.45 -0.55
N PRO A 80 0.93 1.70 -1.47
CA PRO A 80 0.82 0.24 -1.38
C PRO A 80 2.05 -0.50 -1.92
N SER A 81 3.16 0.18 -2.06
CA SER A 81 4.36 -0.32 -2.76
C SER A 81 5.02 -1.53 -2.09
N ALA A 82 4.70 -1.81 -0.81
CA ALA A 82 5.22 -2.98 -0.10
C ALA A 82 4.65 -4.32 -0.59
N ALA A 83 3.54 -4.32 -1.33
CA ALA A 83 2.89 -5.53 -1.81
C ALA A 83 2.47 -5.38 -3.27
N ARG A 84 3.44 -5.49 -4.18
CA ARG A 84 3.18 -5.36 -5.61
C ARG A 84 2.18 -6.40 -6.13
N PRO A 85 1.36 -6.05 -7.13
CA PRO A 85 0.38 -6.97 -7.71
C PRO A 85 1.04 -8.10 -8.51
N ALA A 86 0.33 -9.24 -8.60
CA ALA A 86 0.82 -10.42 -9.31
C ALA A 86 1.04 -10.16 -10.81
N TRP A 87 0.19 -9.36 -11.45
CA TRP A 87 0.32 -9.03 -12.87
C TRP A 87 1.69 -8.38 -13.19
N MET A 88 2.24 -7.58 -12.27
CA MET A 88 3.55 -6.95 -12.46
C MET A 88 4.67 -7.99 -12.50
N ALA A 89 4.65 -8.97 -11.61
CA ALA A 89 5.66 -10.03 -11.61
C ALA A 89 5.54 -10.99 -12.80
N HIS A 90 4.33 -11.16 -13.32
CA HIS A 90 4.06 -11.98 -14.49
C HIS A 90 4.50 -11.28 -15.78
N LYS A 91 4.09 -10.02 -15.95
CA LYS A 91 4.39 -9.24 -17.16
C LYS A 91 5.84 -8.75 -17.23
N TYR A 92 6.45 -8.49 -16.08
CA TYR A 92 7.79 -7.93 -15.93
C TYR A 92 8.63 -8.80 -14.97
N PRO A 93 9.06 -10.01 -15.38
CA PRO A 93 9.79 -10.93 -14.51
C PRO A 93 11.05 -10.33 -13.88
N GLU A 94 11.67 -9.33 -14.53
CA GLU A 94 12.86 -8.64 -14.07
C GLU A 94 12.64 -7.80 -12.80
N VAL A 95 11.39 -7.49 -12.43
CA VAL A 95 11.10 -6.80 -11.16
C VAL A 95 11.36 -7.70 -9.95
N ARG A 96 11.39 -9.02 -10.13
CA ARG A 96 11.63 -9.97 -9.05
C ARG A 96 13.08 -9.96 -8.60
N ARG A 97 13.31 -10.13 -7.31
CA ARG A 97 14.66 -10.20 -6.73
C ARG A 97 15.50 -11.32 -7.33
N VAL A 98 16.80 -11.11 -7.29
CA VAL A 98 17.81 -12.14 -7.55
C VAL A 98 18.54 -12.40 -6.23
N ARG A 99 18.59 -13.65 -5.79
CA ARG A 99 19.30 -14.07 -4.57
C ARG A 99 20.80 -14.03 -4.73
N ALA A 100 21.54 -14.27 -3.65
CA ALA A 100 23.01 -14.31 -3.66
C ALA A 100 23.58 -15.41 -4.58
N ASP A 101 22.86 -16.53 -4.74
CA ASP A 101 23.18 -17.62 -5.68
C ASP A 101 22.87 -17.29 -7.16
N ARG A 102 22.47 -16.04 -7.45
CA ARG A 102 22.11 -15.54 -8.77
C ARG A 102 20.81 -16.11 -9.36
N VAL A 103 20.02 -16.80 -8.56
CA VAL A 103 18.71 -17.30 -8.99
C VAL A 103 17.66 -16.23 -8.78
N ARG A 104 16.85 -15.96 -9.79
CA ARG A 104 15.72 -15.04 -9.70
C ARG A 104 14.59 -15.71 -8.92
N GLU A 105 14.08 -15.04 -7.90
CA GLU A 105 12.97 -15.53 -7.08
C GLU A 105 11.68 -15.64 -7.89
N LEU A 106 10.84 -16.59 -7.48
CA LEU A 106 9.46 -16.67 -7.94
C LEU A 106 8.59 -15.64 -7.24
N TYR A 107 7.36 -15.44 -7.74
CA TYR A 107 6.35 -14.65 -7.02
C TYR A 107 5.82 -15.45 -5.83
N ASN A 108 6.39 -15.25 -4.65
CA ASN A 108 6.09 -16.04 -3.46
C ASN A 108 6.04 -15.26 -2.14
N ARG A 109 6.51 -14.04 -2.11
CA ARG A 109 6.56 -13.20 -0.91
C ARG A 109 6.14 -11.78 -1.21
N ARG A 110 5.71 -11.06 -0.17
CA ARG A 110 5.32 -9.67 -0.24
C ARG A 110 6.42 -8.77 -0.81
N GLN A 111 7.65 -8.89 -0.32
CA GLN A 111 8.76 -7.99 -0.64
C GLN A 111 9.82 -8.62 -1.58
N ASN A 112 9.42 -9.41 -2.55
CA ASN A 112 10.35 -10.08 -3.46
C ASN A 112 10.62 -9.28 -4.76
N TYR A 113 10.65 -7.97 -4.69
CA TYR A 113 10.91 -7.07 -5.82
C TYR A 113 12.23 -6.32 -5.67
N CYS A 114 12.80 -5.94 -6.81
CA CYS A 114 14.05 -5.18 -6.89
C CYS A 114 13.76 -3.68 -6.82
N TYR A 115 14.22 -3.00 -5.78
CA TYR A 115 14.08 -1.55 -5.63
C TYR A 115 14.80 -0.73 -6.69
N THR A 116 15.78 -1.34 -7.40
CA THR A 116 16.52 -0.70 -8.49
C THR A 116 15.86 -0.90 -9.86
N SER A 117 14.83 -1.76 -9.94
CA SER A 117 14.10 -1.99 -11.19
C SER A 117 13.42 -0.69 -11.67
N PRO A 118 13.70 -0.21 -12.88
CA PRO A 118 13.05 0.98 -13.42
C PRO A 118 11.54 0.76 -13.62
N VAL A 119 11.12 -0.44 -13.99
CA VAL A 119 9.70 -0.79 -14.11
C VAL A 119 9.00 -0.70 -12.76
N TYR A 120 9.56 -1.32 -11.71
CA TYR A 120 8.97 -1.22 -10.38
C TYR A 120 8.83 0.23 -9.92
N ARG A 121 9.89 1.02 -10.06
CA ARG A 121 9.89 2.44 -9.66
C ARG A 121 8.87 3.28 -10.43
N GLU A 122 8.73 3.04 -11.73
CA GLU A 122 7.74 3.74 -12.55
C GLU A 122 6.31 3.38 -12.14
N LYS A 123 6.02 2.10 -11.86
CA LYS A 123 4.71 1.67 -11.41
C LYS A 123 4.37 2.21 -10.01
N VAL A 124 5.35 2.24 -9.09
CA VAL A 124 5.20 2.91 -7.79
C VAL A 124 4.84 4.38 -7.99
N ARG A 125 5.60 5.11 -8.82
CA ARG A 125 5.32 6.52 -9.10
C ARG A 125 3.90 6.73 -9.63
N ILE A 126 3.40 5.86 -10.50
CA ILE A 126 2.06 5.97 -11.08
C ILE A 126 0.99 5.76 -10.01
N ILE A 127 1.05 4.67 -9.25
CA ILE A 127 0.03 4.40 -8.22
C ILE A 127 0.04 5.47 -7.12
N ASP A 128 1.21 5.89 -6.66
CA ASP A 128 1.35 6.94 -5.65
C ASP A 128 0.79 8.28 -6.15
N GLN A 129 1.03 8.61 -7.43
CA GLN A 129 0.44 9.79 -8.07
C GLN A 129 -1.09 9.72 -8.14
N LYS A 130 -1.66 8.56 -8.46
CA LYS A 130 -3.11 8.34 -8.48
C LYS A 130 -3.73 8.52 -7.10
N LEU A 131 -3.10 7.96 -6.07
CA LEU A 131 -3.55 8.13 -4.69
C LEU A 131 -3.44 9.60 -4.25
N ALA A 132 -2.31 10.27 -4.54
CA ALA A 132 -2.13 11.67 -4.20
C ALA A 132 -3.14 12.60 -4.92
N GLN A 133 -3.44 12.33 -6.19
CA GLN A 133 -4.46 13.07 -6.94
C GLN A 133 -5.86 12.90 -6.36
N ARG A 134 -6.20 11.71 -5.89
CA ARG A 134 -7.53 11.38 -5.37
C ARG A 134 -7.72 11.83 -3.93
N PHE A 135 -6.71 11.70 -3.08
CA PHE A 135 -6.83 11.84 -1.62
C PHE A 135 -5.94 12.93 -1.02
N GLY A 136 -5.10 13.61 -1.80
CA GLY A 136 -4.12 14.56 -1.27
C GLY A 136 -4.70 15.77 -0.53
N ASN A 137 -5.96 16.13 -0.82
CA ASN A 137 -6.68 17.22 -0.14
C ASN A 137 -7.90 16.69 0.64
N ASP A 138 -8.03 15.39 0.84
CA ASP A 138 -9.15 14.82 1.57
C ASP A 138 -8.99 15.06 3.08
N PRO A 139 -9.93 15.74 3.75
CA PRO A 139 -9.83 16.05 5.18
C PRO A 139 -9.86 14.81 6.09
N ALA A 140 -10.31 13.67 5.57
CA ALA A 140 -10.31 12.39 6.27
C ALA A 140 -8.91 11.75 6.33
N VAL A 141 -8.00 12.15 5.42
CA VAL A 141 -6.63 11.65 5.37
C VAL A 141 -5.72 12.56 6.21
N LEU A 142 -5.29 12.06 7.35
CA LEU A 142 -4.50 12.81 8.32
C LEU A 142 -2.99 12.80 8.00
N LEU A 143 -2.48 11.65 7.59
CA LEU A 143 -1.05 11.41 7.31
C LEU A 143 -0.88 10.44 6.15
N TRP A 144 0.33 10.38 5.61
CA TRP A 144 0.75 9.40 4.62
C TRP A 144 1.76 8.42 5.21
N HIS A 145 1.52 7.13 5.01
CA HIS A 145 2.44 6.04 5.33
C HIS A 145 3.19 5.63 4.06
N ILE A 146 4.46 5.99 3.94
CA ILE A 146 5.23 5.78 2.72
C ILE A 146 5.80 4.37 2.69
N SER A 147 5.21 3.50 1.85
CA SER A 147 5.58 2.07 1.74
C SER A 147 5.45 1.34 3.08
N ASN A 148 6.11 0.20 3.24
CA ASN A 148 6.14 -0.54 4.51
C ASN A 148 7.33 -1.50 4.54
N GLU A 149 8.06 -1.54 5.67
CA GLU A 149 9.09 -2.54 5.99
C GLU A 149 10.08 -2.82 4.84
N MET A 150 10.65 -1.76 4.26
CA MET A 150 11.65 -1.91 3.20
C MET A 150 12.79 -2.78 3.68
N SER A 151 12.98 -3.95 3.09
CA SER A 151 13.97 -4.92 3.54
C SER A 151 14.49 -5.82 2.44
N GLY A 152 15.53 -6.59 2.77
CA GLY A 152 16.16 -7.58 1.91
C GLY A 152 17.08 -6.99 0.85
N ASP A 153 17.89 -7.85 0.28
CA ASP A 153 18.89 -7.57 -0.73
C ASP A 153 18.46 -8.09 -2.11
N CYS A 154 19.09 -7.58 -3.15
CA CYS A 154 18.92 -8.06 -4.51
C CYS A 154 20.28 -8.06 -5.23
N HIS A 155 20.66 -9.21 -5.75
CA HIS A 155 21.94 -9.43 -6.42
C HIS A 155 21.86 -9.35 -7.95
N CYS A 156 20.83 -8.72 -8.51
CA CYS A 156 20.71 -8.53 -9.95
C CYS A 156 21.76 -7.54 -10.49
N GLU A 157 21.97 -7.54 -11.80
CA GLU A 157 22.94 -6.67 -12.44
C GLU A 157 22.68 -5.17 -12.22
N LEU A 158 21.40 -4.77 -12.19
CA LEU A 158 21.02 -3.37 -11.90
C LEU A 158 21.48 -2.94 -10.50
N CYS A 159 21.24 -3.78 -9.48
CA CYS A 159 21.71 -3.50 -8.12
C CYS A 159 23.22 -3.49 -8.01
N GLN A 160 23.91 -4.41 -8.67
CA GLN A 160 25.38 -4.45 -8.72
C GLN A 160 25.95 -3.22 -9.41
N ALA A 161 25.39 -2.82 -10.55
CA ALA A 161 25.81 -1.62 -11.24
C ALA A 161 25.54 -0.34 -10.41
N ALA A 162 24.41 -0.29 -9.71
CA ALA A 162 24.11 0.83 -8.81
C ALA A 162 25.11 0.91 -7.66
N PHE A 163 25.41 -0.21 -7.01
CA PHE A 163 26.38 -0.29 -5.91
C PHE A 163 27.80 0.15 -6.34
N ARG A 164 28.23 -0.25 -7.55
CA ARG A 164 29.56 0.17 -8.05
C ARG A 164 29.68 1.66 -8.36
N ARG A 165 28.54 2.34 -8.60
CA ARG A 165 28.51 3.79 -8.86
C ARG A 165 28.38 4.63 -7.62
N TRP A 166 27.90 4.01 -6.53
CA TRP A 166 27.72 4.68 -5.23
C TRP A 166 29.05 4.77 -4.49
#